data_3471e9e8aab9496c62aa02d2a9967726
#
_entry.id   3471e9e8aab9496c62aa02d2a9967726
#
_cell.length_a   1.000
_cell.length_b   1.000
_cell.length_c   1.000
_cell.angle_alpha   90.00
_cell.angle_beta   90.00
_cell.angle_gamma   90.00
#
_symmetry.space_group_name_H-M   'P 1'
#
loop_
_entity.id
_entity.type
_entity.pdbx_description
1 polymer ?
#
loop_
_entity_poly.entity_id
_entity_poly.type
_entity_poly.pdbx_seq_one_letter_code
_entity_poly.pdbx_strand_id
1 'polypeptide(L)'
;MFASGYLTDRVNRPLLLGSIYLVRSLSFIVLMNVGTSYEMMFLFAVIYGIFDYSTVPPTASLVASHLGLKIMGLAMGLISGGHALGGALGAFLGGYLFDLFARYTEMWWFAFGTAILAGLMVFMLRENRAEQGLTAAAAH
;
A
#
# COMPACT_ATOMS: atom_id res chain seq x y z
N MET A 1 -6.57 -1.70 -9.91
CA MET A 1 -5.64 -2.68 -10.47
C MET A 1 -5.24 -2.38 -11.92
N PHE A 2 -6.14 -2.25 -12.91
CA PHE A 2 -5.73 -2.02 -14.30
C PHE A 2 -4.91 -0.74 -14.50
N ALA A 3 -5.36 0.38 -13.95
CA ALA A 3 -4.65 1.65 -14.05
C ALA A 3 -3.27 1.60 -13.38
N SER A 4 -3.15 1.01 -12.20
CA SER A 4 -1.87 0.88 -11.50
C SER A 4 -0.92 -0.08 -12.21
N GLY A 5 -1.43 -1.16 -12.82
CA GLY A 5 -0.63 -2.05 -13.68
C GLY A 5 -0.04 -1.29 -14.86
N TYR A 6 -0.86 -0.55 -15.61
CA TYR A 6 -0.41 0.26 -16.73
C TYR A 6 0.61 1.35 -16.32
N LEU A 7 0.41 2.00 -15.17
CA LEU A 7 1.35 2.99 -14.65
C LEU A 7 2.66 2.34 -14.19
N THR A 8 2.63 1.14 -13.64
CA THR A 8 3.82 0.41 -13.17
C THR A 8 4.88 0.23 -14.27
N ASP A 9 4.43 0.08 -15.52
CA ASP A 9 5.33 -0.09 -16.66
C ASP A 9 5.91 1.22 -17.21
N ARG A 10 5.29 2.37 -16.83
CA ARG A 10 5.67 3.70 -17.38
C ARG A 10 6.28 4.65 -16.38
N VAL A 11 6.05 4.44 -15.09
CA VAL A 11 6.48 5.33 -14.01
C VAL A 11 7.46 4.59 -13.11
N ASN A 12 8.32 5.35 -12.41
CA ASN A 12 9.20 4.81 -11.37
C ASN A 12 8.37 4.06 -10.31
N ARG A 13 8.60 2.75 -10.16
CA ARG A 13 7.80 1.84 -9.33
C ARG A 13 7.78 2.21 -7.85
N PRO A 14 8.93 2.52 -7.19
CA PRO A 14 8.94 3.02 -5.83
C PRO A 14 8.14 4.31 -5.65
N LEU A 15 8.24 5.23 -6.61
CA LEU A 15 7.52 6.50 -6.57
C LEU A 15 6.00 6.28 -6.71
N LEU A 16 5.60 5.39 -7.61
CA LEU A 16 4.18 5.02 -7.78
C LEU A 16 3.64 4.37 -6.50
N LEU A 17 4.34 3.37 -5.95
CA LEU A 17 3.92 2.65 -4.76
C LEU A 17 3.88 3.57 -3.53
N GLY A 18 4.89 4.40 -3.33
CA GLY A 18 4.94 5.38 -2.24
C GLY A 18 3.82 6.41 -2.33
N SER A 19 3.50 6.91 -3.54
CA SER A 19 2.38 7.84 -3.74
C SER A 19 1.02 7.19 -3.43
N ILE A 20 0.83 5.91 -3.79
CA ILE A 20 -0.38 5.16 -3.43
C ILE A 20 -0.54 5.08 -1.90
N TYR A 21 0.55 4.79 -1.15
CA TYR A 21 0.51 4.77 0.32
C TYR A 21 0.20 6.14 0.91
N LEU A 22 0.74 7.23 0.35
CA LEU A 22 0.44 8.59 0.81
C LEU A 22 -1.03 8.97 0.57
N VAL A 23 -1.57 8.70 -0.63
CA VAL A 23 -2.99 8.94 -0.91
C VAL A 23 -3.87 8.10 0.00
N ARG A 24 -3.51 6.83 0.24
CA ARG A 24 -4.21 5.97 1.18
C ARG A 24 -4.15 6.52 2.60
N SER A 25 -3.03 7.08 3.05
CA SER A 25 -2.96 7.73 4.37
C SER A 25 -3.90 8.91 4.48
N LEU A 26 -4.01 9.73 3.43
CA LEU A 26 -4.93 10.87 3.41
C LEU A 26 -6.41 10.44 3.54
N SER A 27 -6.78 9.24 3.09
CA SER A 27 -8.15 8.74 3.27
C SER A 27 -8.53 8.57 4.74
N PHE A 28 -7.58 8.33 5.65
CA PHE A 28 -7.84 8.29 7.08
C PHE A 28 -8.25 9.65 7.65
N ILE A 29 -7.76 10.77 7.06
CA ILE A 29 -8.23 12.11 7.44
C ILE A 29 -9.70 12.29 7.10
N VAL A 30 -10.13 11.78 5.94
CA VAL A 30 -11.55 11.76 5.58
C VAL A 30 -12.33 10.94 6.61
N LEU A 31 -11.84 9.74 6.97
CA LEU A 31 -12.47 8.86 7.94
C LEU A 31 -12.62 9.51 9.33
N MET A 32 -11.61 10.27 9.79
CA MET A 32 -11.67 11.00 11.06
C MET A 32 -12.76 12.08 11.09
N ASN A 33 -13.15 12.60 9.92
CA ASN A 33 -14.15 13.65 9.79
C ASN A 33 -15.53 13.14 9.34
N VAL A 34 -15.70 11.82 9.21
CA VAL A 34 -16.96 11.22 8.72
C VAL A 34 -18.16 11.52 9.65
N GLY A 35 -17.94 11.57 10.97
CA GLY A 35 -19.02 11.73 11.93
C GLY A 35 -20.13 10.67 11.72
N THR A 36 -21.39 11.10 11.53
CA THR A 36 -22.55 10.24 11.23
C THR A 36 -22.98 10.28 9.76
N SER A 37 -22.17 10.87 8.87
CA SER A 37 -22.52 11.04 7.46
C SER A 37 -22.24 9.77 6.65
N TYR A 38 -23.29 9.14 6.14
CA TYR A 38 -23.19 7.97 5.24
C TYR A 38 -22.47 8.31 3.93
N GLU A 39 -22.60 9.52 3.42
CA GLU A 39 -21.97 9.97 2.18
C GLU A 39 -20.43 10.00 2.33
N MET A 40 -19.94 10.53 3.44
CA MET A 40 -18.52 10.55 3.76
C MET A 40 -17.95 9.14 3.98
N MET A 41 -18.72 8.26 4.63
CA MET A 41 -18.35 6.84 4.79
C MET A 41 -18.23 6.16 3.42
N PHE A 42 -19.20 6.39 2.54
CA PHE A 42 -19.15 5.84 1.19
C PHE A 42 -17.97 6.37 0.39
N LEU A 43 -17.72 7.68 0.46
CA LEU A 43 -16.56 8.31 -0.18
C LEU A 43 -15.25 7.69 0.31
N PHE A 44 -15.09 7.52 1.63
CA PHE A 44 -13.93 6.84 2.20
C PHE A 44 -13.77 5.42 1.65
N ALA A 45 -14.86 4.62 1.66
CA ALA A 45 -14.83 3.23 1.20
C ALA A 45 -14.42 3.13 -0.28
N VAL A 46 -14.90 4.03 -1.14
CA VAL A 46 -14.54 4.08 -2.56
C VAL A 46 -13.07 4.44 -2.72
N ILE A 47 -12.60 5.52 -2.10
CA ILE A 47 -11.21 5.97 -2.19
C ILE A 47 -10.29 4.87 -1.65
N TYR A 48 -10.52 4.40 -0.45
CA TYR A 48 -9.70 3.37 0.19
C TYR A 48 -9.65 2.08 -0.63
N GLY A 49 -10.81 1.59 -1.09
CA GLY A 49 -10.89 0.35 -1.88
C GLY A 49 -10.17 0.43 -3.23
N ILE A 50 -10.23 1.58 -3.92
CA ILE A 50 -9.48 1.78 -5.17
C ILE A 50 -7.97 1.69 -4.92
N PHE A 51 -7.46 2.35 -3.88
CA PHE A 51 -6.03 2.43 -3.61
C PHE A 51 -5.47 1.19 -2.91
N ASP A 52 -6.28 0.47 -2.13
CA ASP A 52 -5.85 -0.73 -1.41
C ASP A 52 -5.32 -1.82 -2.37
N TYR A 53 -6.11 -2.19 -3.37
CA TYR A 53 -5.71 -3.18 -4.37
C TYR A 53 -4.74 -2.64 -5.43
N SER A 54 -4.54 -1.33 -5.52
CA SER A 54 -3.61 -0.72 -6.48
C SER A 54 -2.14 -0.91 -6.10
N THR A 55 -1.85 -1.35 -4.87
CA THR A 55 -0.49 -1.64 -4.40
C THR A 55 0.08 -2.95 -4.96
N VAL A 56 -0.76 -3.90 -5.37
CA VAL A 56 -0.33 -5.25 -5.76
C VAL A 56 0.57 -5.27 -7.01
N PRO A 57 0.20 -4.63 -8.15
CA PRO A 57 1.03 -4.66 -9.36
C PRO A 57 2.42 -4.04 -9.17
N PRO A 58 2.56 -2.81 -8.59
CA PRO A 58 3.89 -2.24 -8.40
C PRO A 58 4.73 -3.03 -7.39
N THR A 59 4.12 -3.63 -6.35
CA THR A 59 4.83 -4.49 -5.40
C THR A 59 5.38 -5.74 -6.09
N ALA A 60 4.55 -6.44 -6.86
CA ALA A 60 4.99 -7.63 -7.60
C ALA A 60 6.09 -7.31 -8.61
N SER A 61 5.99 -6.18 -9.31
CA SER A 61 6.98 -5.71 -10.26
C SER A 61 8.31 -5.33 -9.58
N LEU A 62 8.26 -4.68 -8.40
CA LEU A 62 9.46 -4.40 -7.60
C LEU A 62 10.14 -5.68 -7.11
N VAL A 63 9.38 -6.65 -6.61
CA VAL A 63 9.91 -7.96 -6.20
C VAL A 63 10.59 -8.65 -7.37
N ALA A 64 9.94 -8.70 -8.54
CA ALA A 64 10.51 -9.31 -9.73
C ALA A 64 11.82 -8.66 -10.16
N SER A 65 11.91 -7.32 -10.10
CA SER A 65 13.10 -6.58 -10.51
C SER A 65 14.28 -6.67 -9.53
N HIS A 66 14.03 -6.86 -8.24
CA HIS A 66 15.10 -6.94 -7.23
C HIS A 66 15.54 -8.36 -6.92
N LEU A 67 14.61 -9.31 -6.93
CA LEU A 67 14.83 -10.69 -6.48
C LEU A 67 14.77 -11.70 -7.64
N GLY A 68 14.28 -11.28 -8.81
CA GLY A 68 14.09 -12.14 -9.96
C GLY A 68 12.88 -13.09 -9.83
N LEU A 69 12.51 -13.69 -10.96
CA LEU A 69 11.32 -14.57 -11.04
C LEU A 69 11.49 -15.89 -10.29
N LYS A 70 12.74 -16.37 -10.09
CA LYS A 70 13.03 -17.68 -9.50
C LYS A 70 12.51 -17.84 -8.07
N ILE A 71 12.56 -16.76 -7.27
CA ILE A 71 12.13 -16.77 -5.86
C ILE A 71 10.90 -15.89 -5.62
N MET A 72 10.25 -15.41 -6.69
CA MET A 72 9.10 -14.51 -6.62
C MET A 72 7.96 -15.08 -5.76
N GLY A 73 7.67 -16.38 -5.87
CA GLY A 73 6.64 -17.04 -5.08
C GLY A 73 6.91 -16.97 -3.58
N LEU A 74 8.15 -17.26 -3.16
CA LEU A 74 8.56 -17.14 -1.75
C LEU A 74 8.49 -15.69 -1.26
N ALA A 75 9.00 -14.74 -2.04
CA ALA A 75 9.00 -13.32 -1.68
C ALA A 75 7.58 -12.78 -1.53
N MET A 76 6.69 -13.05 -2.49
CA MET A 76 5.29 -12.64 -2.42
C MET A 76 4.55 -13.35 -1.28
N GLY A 77 4.87 -14.61 -0.98
CA GLY A 77 4.35 -15.34 0.18
C GLY A 77 4.73 -14.68 1.50
N LEU A 78 6.00 -14.28 1.66
CA LEU A 78 6.47 -13.56 2.86
C LEU A 78 5.80 -12.18 3.00
N ILE A 79 5.65 -11.43 1.91
CA ILE A 79 4.95 -10.14 1.91
C ILE A 79 3.49 -10.33 2.31
N SER A 80 2.81 -11.34 1.73
CA SER A 80 1.41 -11.64 2.07
C SER A 80 1.24 -12.10 3.51
N GLY A 81 2.18 -12.92 4.01
CA GLY A 81 2.22 -13.34 5.42
C GLY A 81 2.41 -12.14 6.36
N GLY A 82 3.35 -11.25 6.05
CA GLY A 82 3.57 -10.00 6.79
C GLY A 82 2.33 -9.11 6.78
N HIS A 83 1.65 -9.00 5.63
CA HIS A 83 0.38 -8.26 5.50
C HIS A 83 -0.72 -8.87 6.39
N ALA A 84 -0.88 -10.19 6.38
CA ALA A 84 -1.86 -10.89 7.21
C ALA A 84 -1.58 -10.70 8.71
N LEU A 85 -0.30 -10.81 9.13
CA LEU A 85 0.11 -10.53 10.51
C LEU A 85 -0.16 -9.08 10.90
N GLY A 86 0.18 -8.13 10.04
CA GLY A 86 -0.13 -6.72 10.24
C GLY A 86 -1.63 -6.46 10.38
N GLY A 87 -2.45 -7.11 9.57
CA GLY A 87 -3.91 -7.05 9.65
C GLY A 87 -4.46 -7.61 10.98
N ALA A 88 -3.94 -8.77 11.42
CA ALA A 88 -4.33 -9.38 12.69
C ALA A 88 -3.95 -8.50 13.88
N LEU A 89 -2.72 -7.97 13.91
CA LEU A 89 -2.26 -7.03 14.93
C LEU A 89 -3.08 -5.74 14.91
N GLY A 90 -3.39 -5.21 13.74
CA GLY A 90 -4.22 -4.01 13.59
C GLY A 90 -5.63 -4.21 14.13
N ALA A 91 -6.26 -5.35 13.84
CA ALA A 91 -7.58 -5.70 14.38
C ALA A 91 -7.55 -5.85 15.90
N PHE A 92 -6.54 -6.53 16.43
CA PHE A 92 -6.36 -6.68 17.89
C PHE A 92 -6.15 -5.33 18.58
N LEU A 93 -5.23 -4.51 18.07
CA LEU A 93 -4.97 -3.17 18.61
C LEU A 93 -6.19 -2.26 18.50
N GLY A 94 -6.95 -2.35 17.39
CA GLY A 94 -8.18 -1.59 17.22
C GLY A 94 -9.23 -1.89 18.28
N GLY A 95 -9.45 -3.19 18.56
CA GLY A 95 -10.34 -3.62 19.65
C GLY A 95 -9.83 -3.18 21.03
N TYR A 96 -8.55 -3.42 21.32
CA TYR A 96 -7.94 -3.06 22.60
C TYR A 96 -7.99 -1.54 22.88
N LEU A 97 -7.67 -0.72 21.89
CA LEU A 97 -7.75 0.74 22.03
C LEU A 97 -9.20 1.23 22.18
N PHE A 98 -10.13 0.59 21.49
CA PHE A 98 -11.56 0.89 21.66
C PHE A 98 -12.04 0.57 23.07
N ASP A 99 -11.63 -0.57 23.64
CA ASP A 99 -12.00 -0.96 25.03
C ASP A 99 -11.44 0.04 26.06
N LEU A 100 -10.26 0.63 25.79
CA LEU A 100 -9.64 1.62 26.70
C LEU A 100 -10.26 3.02 26.57
N PHE A 101 -10.54 3.47 25.35
CA PHE A 101 -10.88 4.87 25.07
C PHE A 101 -12.34 5.07 24.62
N ALA A 102 -13.10 3.99 24.40
CA ALA A 102 -14.45 3.99 23.85
C ALA A 102 -14.59 4.76 22.52
N ARG A 103 -13.50 4.88 21.75
CA ARG A 103 -13.43 5.58 20.47
C ARG A 103 -12.32 5.02 19.59
N TYR A 104 -12.44 5.17 18.26
CA TYR A 104 -11.47 4.70 17.29
C TYR A 104 -10.45 5.76 16.86
N THR A 105 -10.53 6.97 17.37
CA THR A 105 -9.69 8.10 16.93
C THR A 105 -8.19 7.80 17.06
N GLU A 106 -7.76 7.18 18.16
CA GLU A 106 -6.38 6.80 18.42
C GLU A 106 -5.90 5.76 17.40
N MET A 107 -6.75 4.79 17.06
CA MET A 107 -6.44 3.78 16.06
C MET A 107 -6.29 4.40 14.66
N TRP A 108 -7.12 5.38 14.31
CA TRP A 108 -7.02 6.06 13.03
C TRP A 108 -5.75 6.90 12.92
N TRP A 109 -5.33 7.57 13.99
CA TRP A 109 -4.02 8.25 14.04
C TRP A 109 -2.86 7.26 13.91
N PHE A 110 -2.94 6.11 14.56
CA PHE A 110 -1.94 5.05 14.42
C PHE A 110 -1.88 4.52 12.98
N ALA A 111 -3.03 4.24 12.36
CA ALA A 111 -3.12 3.80 10.98
C ALA A 111 -2.60 4.84 9.99
N PHE A 112 -2.91 6.12 10.20
CA PHE A 112 -2.38 7.23 9.42
C PHE A 112 -0.85 7.32 9.50
N GLY A 113 -0.30 7.27 10.71
CA GLY A 113 1.14 7.34 10.93
C GLY A 113 1.89 6.15 10.31
N THR A 114 1.37 4.93 10.47
CA THR A 114 1.98 3.72 9.89
C THR A 114 1.91 3.72 8.36
N ALA A 115 0.83 4.24 7.77
CA ALA A 115 0.72 4.37 6.31
C ALA A 115 1.71 5.39 5.74
N ILE A 116 1.92 6.53 6.42
CA ILE A 116 2.96 7.51 6.04
C ILE A 116 4.35 6.87 6.14
N LEU A 117 4.64 6.20 7.25
CA LEU A 117 5.94 5.54 7.46
C LEU A 117 6.20 4.51 6.35
N ALA A 118 5.21 3.68 6.01
CA ALA A 118 5.31 2.73 4.91
C ALA A 118 5.59 3.42 3.57
N GLY A 119 4.90 4.53 3.26
CA GLY A 119 5.14 5.32 2.06
C GLY A 119 6.57 5.88 2.00
N LEU A 120 7.07 6.44 3.10
CA LEU A 120 8.43 6.96 3.20
C LEU A 120 9.49 5.87 3.03
N MET A 121 9.29 4.70 3.64
CA MET A 121 10.19 3.56 3.49
C MET A 121 10.26 3.10 2.02
N VAL A 122 9.13 3.10 1.31
CA VAL A 122 9.10 2.74 -0.11
C VAL A 122 9.86 3.76 -0.97
N PHE A 123 9.80 5.06 -0.67
CA PHE A 123 10.60 6.07 -1.39
C PHE A 123 12.11 5.90 -1.19
N MET A 124 12.56 5.23 -0.13
CA MET A 124 13.98 4.91 0.07
C MET A 124 14.46 3.76 -0.82
N LEU A 125 13.55 2.98 -1.41
CA LEU A 125 13.88 1.93 -2.34
C LEU A 125 14.40 2.54 -3.66
N ARG A 126 15.59 2.10 -4.11
CA ARG A 126 16.13 2.49 -5.42
C ARG A 126 15.58 1.56 -6.49
N GLU A 127 15.12 2.12 -7.59
CA GLU A 127 14.72 1.34 -8.75
C GLU A 127 15.96 0.75 -9.45
N ASN A 128 15.95 -0.56 -9.68
CA ASN A 128 17.01 -1.24 -10.39
C ASN A 128 16.73 -1.16 -11.90
N ARG A 129 17.18 -0.08 -12.56
CA ARG A 129 16.94 0.19 -13.99
C ARG A 129 17.73 -0.71 -14.95
N ALA A 130 18.68 -1.51 -14.44
CA ALA A 130 19.54 -2.34 -15.28
C ALA A 130 18.77 -3.37 -16.13
N GLU A 131 17.63 -3.87 -15.66
CA GLU A 131 16.84 -4.85 -16.41
C GLU A 131 15.89 -4.24 -17.45
N GLN A 132 15.47 -2.99 -17.29
CA GLN A 132 14.62 -2.33 -18.31
C GLN A 132 15.37 -2.09 -19.62
N GLY A 133 16.69 -1.86 -19.55
CA GLY A 133 17.55 -1.73 -20.73
C GLY A 133 17.71 -3.06 -21.49
N LEU A 134 17.76 -4.18 -20.77
CA LEU A 134 17.93 -5.51 -21.38
C LEU A 134 16.64 -6.03 -22.01
N THR A 135 15.49 -5.77 -21.41
CA THR A 135 14.20 -6.16 -21.98
C THR A 135 13.80 -5.29 -23.17
N ALA A 136 14.14 -4.01 -23.16
CA ALA A 136 13.95 -3.12 -24.31
C ALA A 136 14.90 -3.47 -25.46
N ALA A 137 16.14 -3.87 -25.17
CA ALA A 137 17.11 -4.29 -26.18
C ALA A 137 16.83 -5.70 -26.76
N ALA A 138 16.13 -6.57 -26.03
CA ALA A 138 15.72 -7.89 -26.51
C ALA A 138 14.40 -7.89 -27.32
N ALA A 139 13.69 -6.75 -27.33
CA ALA A 139 12.42 -6.56 -28.07
C ALA A 139 12.63 -5.94 -29.47
N HIS A 140 13.88 -5.63 -29.86
CA HIS A 140 14.32 -5.18 -31.17
C HIS A 140 15.26 -6.20 -31.83
#